data_b7085fbe611947a1449c456fd2e92e0c
#
_entry.id   b7085fbe611947a1449c456fd2e92e0c
#
_cell.length_a   1.000
_cell.length_b   1.000
_cell.length_c   1.000
_cell.angle_alpha   90.00
_cell.angle_beta   90.00
_cell.angle_gamma   90.00
#
_symmetry.space_group_name_H-M   'P 1'
#
loop_
_entity.id
_entity.type
_entity.pdbx_description
1 polymer ?
#
loop_
_entity_poly.entity_id
_entity_poly.type
_entity_poly.pdbx_seq_one_letter_code
_entity_poly.pdbx_strand_id
1 'polypeptide(L)'
;PGKRVLIIGGGYIGLEIAAVARKKELQVTLVESQERLLKRVACSQTASYFKNLHEQNDVKIIQGQSIVKLIEKKGAFAGAVLDSGEELHADFSVIGIGVKPCVYLAKGCGLELDNGIRIDKFCKTSDANILAAGDCASFPYKNQRLRLESVGNAIEQAEVAALNALGHSKEYNAKPWFWSDQYDTKLQIAGLSSGYDKVV
;
A
#
# COMPACT_ATOMS: atom_id res chain seq x y z
N PRO A 1 -7.22 -12.33 -22.79
CA PRO A 1 -5.86 -12.62 -23.26
C PRO A 1 -5.36 -11.54 -24.22
N GLY A 2 -4.03 -11.27 -24.20
CA GLY A 2 -3.35 -10.40 -25.17
C GLY A 2 -3.54 -8.89 -25.00
N LYS A 3 -4.44 -8.41 -24.14
CA LYS A 3 -4.53 -6.98 -23.84
C LYS A 3 -3.33 -6.49 -23.03
N ARG A 4 -2.98 -5.23 -23.25
CA ARG A 4 -1.88 -4.56 -22.58
C ARG A 4 -2.41 -3.81 -21.36
N VAL A 5 -1.81 -4.04 -20.20
CA VAL A 5 -2.10 -3.28 -18.99
C VAL A 5 -0.87 -2.48 -18.57
N LEU A 6 -1.10 -1.21 -18.23
CA LEU A 6 -0.12 -0.34 -17.60
C LEU A 6 -0.41 -0.27 -16.10
N ILE A 7 0.52 -0.76 -15.29
CA ILE A 7 0.45 -0.66 -13.82
C ILE A 7 1.34 0.49 -13.39
N ILE A 8 0.79 1.43 -12.64
CA ILE A 8 1.49 2.61 -12.13
C ILE A 8 1.65 2.47 -10.62
N GLY A 9 2.89 2.25 -10.17
CA GLY A 9 3.27 2.01 -8.79
C GLY A 9 3.75 0.59 -8.53
N GLY A 10 4.98 0.47 -8.06
CA GLY A 10 5.69 -0.79 -7.75
C GLY A 10 5.66 -1.18 -6.28
N GLY A 11 4.57 -0.83 -5.56
CA GLY A 11 4.26 -1.34 -4.23
C GLY A 11 3.63 -2.75 -4.26
N TYR A 12 3.26 -3.30 -3.10
CA TYR A 12 2.66 -4.63 -3.01
C TYR A 12 1.44 -4.80 -3.92
N ILE A 13 0.50 -3.85 -3.87
CA ILE A 13 -0.73 -3.90 -4.66
C ILE A 13 -0.41 -3.94 -6.16
N GLY A 14 0.51 -3.09 -6.63
CA GLY A 14 0.91 -3.08 -8.04
C GLY A 14 1.54 -4.40 -8.48
N LEU A 15 2.37 -5.01 -7.65
CA LEU A 15 3.02 -6.29 -7.92
C LEU A 15 2.02 -7.46 -7.88
N GLU A 16 1.11 -7.50 -6.90
CA GLU A 16 0.05 -8.52 -6.84
C GLU A 16 -0.85 -8.46 -8.08
N ILE A 17 -1.22 -7.25 -8.51
CA ILE A 17 -2.01 -7.05 -9.74
C ILE A 17 -1.21 -7.49 -10.97
N ALA A 18 0.10 -7.20 -11.02
CA ALA A 18 0.96 -7.67 -12.10
C ALA A 18 0.99 -9.20 -12.18
N ALA A 19 1.13 -9.89 -11.05
CA ALA A 19 1.10 -11.33 -10.98
C ALA A 19 -0.24 -11.91 -11.46
N VAL A 20 -1.36 -11.35 -11.00
CA VAL A 20 -2.70 -11.76 -11.45
C VAL A 20 -2.92 -11.47 -12.94
N ALA A 21 -2.45 -10.33 -13.44
CA ALA A 21 -2.57 -9.95 -14.85
C ALA A 21 -1.79 -10.92 -15.75
N ARG A 22 -0.57 -11.33 -15.34
CA ARG A 22 0.20 -12.35 -16.07
C ARG A 22 -0.47 -13.72 -16.06
N LYS A 23 -1.03 -14.15 -14.93
CA LYS A 23 -1.83 -15.40 -14.86
C LYS A 23 -3.05 -15.36 -15.81
N LYS A 24 -3.53 -14.17 -16.18
CA LYS A 24 -4.61 -13.94 -17.15
C LYS A 24 -4.10 -13.66 -18.56
N GLU A 25 -2.84 -13.93 -18.85
CA GLU A 25 -2.19 -13.77 -20.16
C GLU A 25 -2.25 -12.33 -20.72
N LEU A 26 -2.26 -11.32 -19.83
CA LEU A 26 -2.13 -9.93 -20.22
C LEU A 26 -0.66 -9.56 -20.45
N GLN A 27 -0.38 -8.63 -21.36
CA GLN A 27 0.93 -8.00 -21.49
C GLN A 27 1.04 -6.90 -20.41
N VAL A 28 1.99 -7.05 -19.50
CA VAL A 28 2.11 -6.18 -18.33
C VAL A 28 3.33 -5.27 -18.45
N THR A 29 3.10 -3.96 -18.35
CA THR A 29 4.16 -2.97 -18.10
C THR A 29 3.88 -2.32 -16.75
N LEU A 30 4.87 -2.34 -15.84
CA LEU A 30 4.81 -1.70 -14.53
C LEU A 30 5.81 -0.55 -14.49
N VAL A 31 5.33 0.63 -14.08
CA VAL A 31 6.14 1.84 -13.91
C VAL A 31 6.20 2.20 -12.42
N GLU A 32 7.41 2.38 -11.90
CA GLU A 32 7.68 2.83 -10.54
C GLU A 32 8.55 4.10 -10.57
N SER A 33 8.06 5.16 -9.95
CA SER A 33 8.76 6.44 -9.90
C SER A 33 10.04 6.41 -9.06
N GLN A 34 10.09 5.53 -8.08
CA GLN A 34 11.27 5.37 -7.24
C GLN A 34 12.34 4.53 -7.95
N GLU A 35 13.56 4.62 -7.48
CA GLU A 35 14.73 3.87 -8.01
C GLU A 35 14.57 2.36 -7.93
N ARG A 36 13.70 1.84 -7.05
CA ARG A 36 13.42 0.41 -6.89
C ARG A 36 11.97 0.14 -6.44
N LEU A 37 11.50 -1.05 -6.76
CA LEU A 37 10.25 -1.59 -6.24
C LEU A 37 10.28 -1.66 -4.71
N LEU A 38 9.10 -1.61 -4.08
CA LEU A 38 8.91 -1.80 -2.64
C LEU A 38 9.79 -0.89 -1.76
N LYS A 39 10.27 0.26 -2.27
CA LYS A 39 11.27 1.11 -1.60
C LYS A 39 10.87 1.51 -0.18
N ARG A 40 9.58 1.76 0.05
CA ARG A 40 9.06 2.21 1.35
C ARG A 40 8.84 1.06 2.36
N VAL A 41 8.84 -0.19 1.91
CA VAL A 41 8.26 -1.30 2.69
C VAL A 41 9.14 -2.53 2.77
N ALA A 42 10.22 -2.61 1.98
CA ALA A 42 11.15 -3.74 1.98
C ALA A 42 12.59 -3.28 1.77
N CYS A 43 13.55 -4.12 2.15
CA CYS A 43 14.96 -3.89 1.89
C CYS A 43 15.30 -4.10 0.39
N SER A 44 16.51 -3.71 -0.01
CA SER A 44 16.96 -3.81 -1.41
C SER A 44 17.02 -5.26 -1.91
N GLN A 45 17.42 -6.19 -1.06
CA GLN A 45 17.53 -7.62 -1.40
C GLN A 45 16.14 -8.20 -1.71
N THR A 46 15.16 -7.94 -0.85
CA THR A 46 13.76 -8.35 -1.09
C THR A 46 13.21 -7.70 -2.35
N ALA A 47 13.47 -6.41 -2.55
CA ALA A 47 13.02 -5.70 -3.76
C ALA A 47 13.62 -6.29 -5.03
N SER A 48 14.91 -6.64 -5.02
CA SER A 48 15.59 -7.28 -6.14
C SER A 48 15.03 -8.68 -6.44
N TYR A 49 14.75 -9.46 -5.39
CA TYR A 49 14.11 -10.76 -5.55
C TYR A 49 12.77 -10.65 -6.29
N PHE A 50 11.88 -9.75 -5.84
CA PHE A 50 10.58 -9.57 -6.48
C PHE A 50 10.68 -8.97 -7.88
N LYS A 51 11.64 -8.08 -8.12
CA LYS A 51 11.91 -7.59 -9.48
C LYS A 51 12.23 -8.76 -10.42
N ASN A 52 13.18 -9.59 -10.05
CA ASN A 52 13.58 -10.75 -10.85
C ASN A 52 12.42 -11.74 -11.06
N LEU A 53 11.63 -12.00 -10.02
CA LEU A 53 10.45 -12.85 -10.09
C LEU A 53 9.45 -12.36 -11.14
N HIS A 54 9.15 -11.05 -11.15
CA HIS A 54 8.24 -10.47 -12.12
C HIS A 54 8.80 -10.43 -13.54
N GLU A 55 10.09 -10.10 -13.70
CA GLU A 55 10.76 -10.12 -15.01
C GLU A 55 10.80 -11.53 -15.61
N GLN A 56 11.03 -12.56 -14.79
CA GLN A 56 10.96 -13.97 -15.20
C GLN A 56 9.54 -14.41 -15.62
N ASN A 57 8.52 -13.67 -15.18
CA ASN A 57 7.13 -13.87 -15.59
C ASN A 57 6.69 -12.86 -16.67
N ASP A 58 7.62 -12.35 -17.48
CA ASP A 58 7.38 -11.45 -18.61
C ASP A 58 6.68 -10.12 -18.23
N VAL A 59 6.93 -9.58 -17.06
CA VAL A 59 6.53 -8.22 -16.69
C VAL A 59 7.62 -7.25 -17.13
N LYS A 60 7.31 -6.29 -18.00
CA LYS A 60 8.20 -5.16 -18.30
C LYS A 60 8.18 -4.20 -17.10
N ILE A 61 9.30 -4.03 -16.40
CA ILE A 61 9.45 -3.12 -15.25
C ILE A 61 10.29 -1.91 -15.66
N ILE A 62 9.74 -0.71 -15.39
CA ILE A 62 10.41 0.58 -15.60
C ILE A 62 10.50 1.25 -14.24
N GLN A 63 11.72 1.50 -13.76
CA GLN A 63 12.00 2.12 -12.46
C GLN A 63 12.65 3.49 -12.66
N GLY A 64 12.48 4.40 -11.69
CA GLY A 64 13.04 5.75 -11.74
C GLY A 64 12.38 6.66 -12.78
N GLN A 65 11.17 6.34 -13.23
CA GLN A 65 10.42 7.09 -14.21
C GLN A 65 9.01 7.39 -13.71
N SER A 66 8.53 8.59 -13.95
CA SER A 66 7.20 9.04 -13.54
C SER A 66 6.27 9.17 -14.75
N ILE A 67 4.98 8.90 -14.54
CA ILE A 67 3.97 9.23 -15.53
C ILE A 67 3.66 10.72 -15.42
N VAL A 68 3.82 11.45 -16.52
CA VAL A 68 3.53 12.91 -16.60
C VAL A 68 2.23 13.20 -17.31
N LYS A 69 1.73 12.28 -18.14
CA LYS A 69 0.51 12.49 -18.92
C LYS A 69 -0.15 11.14 -19.26
N LEU A 70 -1.46 11.10 -19.22
CA LEU A 70 -2.24 9.99 -19.79
C LEU A 70 -2.56 10.28 -21.24
N ILE A 71 -2.51 9.27 -22.10
CA ILE A 71 -2.85 9.35 -23.52
C ILE A 71 -4.30 8.91 -23.68
N GLU A 72 -5.09 9.76 -24.31
CA GLU A 72 -6.47 9.49 -24.70
C GLU A 72 -6.56 9.33 -26.22
N LYS A 73 -7.39 8.39 -26.68
CA LYS A 73 -7.74 8.23 -28.08
C LYS A 73 -9.23 7.93 -28.20
N LYS A 74 -9.97 8.80 -28.88
CA LYS A 74 -11.43 8.67 -29.09
C LYS A 74 -12.22 8.53 -27.77
N GLY A 75 -11.89 9.32 -26.75
CA GLY A 75 -12.57 9.29 -25.45
C GLY A 75 -12.18 8.13 -24.54
N ALA A 76 -11.19 7.30 -24.90
CA ALA A 76 -10.74 6.17 -24.12
C ALA A 76 -9.25 6.25 -23.79
N PHE A 77 -8.86 5.64 -22.68
CA PHE A 77 -7.45 5.49 -22.31
C PHE A 77 -6.70 4.70 -23.39
N ALA A 78 -5.52 5.18 -23.78
CA ALA A 78 -4.68 4.57 -24.81
C ALA A 78 -3.22 4.38 -24.38
N GLY A 79 -2.84 4.88 -23.21
CA GLY A 79 -1.48 4.77 -22.68
C GLY A 79 -1.08 5.94 -21.80
N ALA A 80 0.23 6.12 -21.62
CA ALA A 80 0.78 7.21 -20.83
C ALA A 80 2.15 7.66 -21.38
N VAL A 81 2.56 8.88 -21.00
CA VAL A 81 3.88 9.44 -21.30
C VAL A 81 4.71 9.46 -20.05
N LEU A 82 5.93 8.96 -20.13
CA LEU A 82 6.94 9.06 -19.08
C LEU A 82 7.58 10.45 -19.03
N ASP A 83 8.22 10.79 -17.93
CA ASP A 83 9.02 12.02 -17.79
C ASP A 83 10.22 12.06 -18.74
N SER A 84 10.71 10.92 -19.21
CA SER A 84 11.69 10.82 -20.30
C SER A 84 11.16 11.22 -21.68
N GLY A 85 9.82 11.35 -21.83
CA GLY A 85 9.16 11.55 -23.10
C GLY A 85 8.78 10.25 -23.84
N GLU A 86 9.14 9.07 -23.33
CA GLU A 86 8.71 7.77 -23.92
C GLU A 86 7.20 7.61 -23.78
N GLU A 87 6.54 7.17 -24.85
CA GLU A 87 5.13 6.82 -24.84
C GLU A 87 4.93 5.32 -24.63
N LEU A 88 4.13 4.98 -23.62
CA LEU A 88 3.71 3.60 -23.32
C LEU A 88 2.26 3.41 -23.75
N HIS A 89 2.04 2.53 -24.72
CA HIS A 89 0.69 2.20 -25.17
C HIS A 89 0.09 1.06 -24.35
N ALA A 90 -1.13 1.24 -23.85
CA ALA A 90 -1.87 0.23 -23.13
C ALA A 90 -3.37 0.36 -23.34
N ASP A 91 -4.11 -0.73 -23.15
CA ASP A 91 -5.55 -0.78 -23.38
C ASP A 91 -6.34 -0.36 -22.13
N PHE A 92 -5.71 -0.46 -20.95
CA PHE A 92 -6.20 0.07 -19.67
C PHE A 92 -5.04 0.23 -18.69
N SER A 93 -5.28 0.95 -17.59
CA SER A 93 -4.29 1.11 -16.52
C SER A 93 -4.87 0.77 -15.16
N VAL A 94 -3.98 0.38 -14.24
CA VAL A 94 -4.26 0.25 -12.82
C VAL A 94 -3.28 1.14 -12.07
N ILE A 95 -3.79 2.00 -11.19
CA ILE A 95 -2.99 2.99 -10.45
C ILE A 95 -2.92 2.56 -8.99
N GLY A 96 -1.72 2.19 -8.53
CA GLY A 96 -1.42 1.73 -7.18
C GLY A 96 -0.31 2.54 -6.51
N ILE A 97 -0.43 3.87 -6.50
CA ILE A 97 0.61 4.80 -6.00
C ILE A 97 0.51 5.10 -4.51
N GLY A 98 -0.35 4.38 -3.79
CA GLY A 98 -0.62 4.53 -2.36
C GLY A 98 -2.02 5.08 -2.09
N VAL A 99 -2.36 5.14 -0.81
CA VAL A 99 -3.66 5.58 -0.31
C VAL A 99 -3.49 6.68 0.72
N LYS A 100 -4.54 7.47 0.89
CA LYS A 100 -4.66 8.45 1.98
C LYS A 100 -5.78 8.02 2.90
N PRO A 101 -5.61 8.13 4.23
CA PRO A 101 -6.69 7.81 5.16
C PRO A 101 -7.88 8.74 4.93
N CYS A 102 -9.08 8.15 4.86
CA CYS A 102 -10.32 8.93 4.77
C CYS A 102 -10.68 9.47 6.16
N VAL A 103 -10.41 10.76 6.37
CA VAL A 103 -10.62 11.42 7.67
C VAL A 103 -11.72 12.49 7.62
N TYR A 104 -12.53 12.50 6.57
CA TYR A 104 -13.52 13.54 6.32
C TYR A 104 -14.50 13.70 7.49
N LEU A 105 -15.10 12.60 7.95
CA LEU A 105 -16.04 12.61 9.07
C LEU A 105 -15.37 13.08 10.36
N ALA A 106 -14.20 12.54 10.66
CA ALA A 106 -13.43 12.91 11.86
C ALA A 106 -13.08 14.41 11.87
N LYS A 107 -12.67 14.94 10.73
CA LYS A 107 -12.41 16.37 10.55
C LYS A 107 -13.67 17.21 10.75
N GLY A 108 -14.80 16.77 10.22
CA GLY A 108 -16.10 17.43 10.39
C GLY A 108 -16.59 17.46 11.84
N CYS A 109 -16.19 16.47 12.66
CA CYS A 109 -16.45 16.40 14.10
C CYS A 109 -15.37 17.10 14.96
N GLY A 110 -14.38 17.77 14.36
CA GLY A 110 -13.33 18.45 15.10
C GLY A 110 -12.33 17.52 15.81
N LEU A 111 -12.23 16.25 15.41
CA LEU A 111 -11.31 15.30 16.02
C LEU A 111 -9.84 15.60 15.64
N GLU A 112 -8.92 15.29 16.56
CA GLU A 112 -7.49 15.40 16.29
C GLU A 112 -7.05 14.41 15.21
N LEU A 113 -6.23 14.91 14.27
CA LEU A 113 -5.68 14.16 13.15
C LEU A 113 -4.16 14.19 13.18
N ASP A 114 -3.54 13.04 12.91
CA ASP A 114 -2.09 12.90 12.74
C ASP A 114 -1.82 11.73 11.79
N ASN A 115 -1.65 12.01 10.51
CA ASN A 115 -1.56 10.99 9.45
C ASN A 115 -2.71 9.95 9.53
N GLY A 116 -3.91 10.39 9.88
CA GLY A 116 -5.09 9.59 10.17
C GLY A 116 -5.86 10.16 11.34
N ILE A 117 -6.85 9.43 11.84
CA ILE A 117 -7.59 9.78 13.05
C ILE A 117 -6.71 9.44 14.25
N ARG A 118 -6.34 10.45 15.04
CA ARG A 118 -5.51 10.23 16.22
C ARG A 118 -6.31 9.50 17.29
N ILE A 119 -5.78 8.37 17.75
CA ILE A 119 -6.35 7.59 18.86
C ILE A 119 -5.33 7.35 19.94
N ASP A 120 -5.80 7.05 21.13
CA ASP A 120 -5.00 6.57 22.25
C ASP A 120 -4.81 5.04 22.21
N LYS A 121 -4.19 4.47 23.23
CA LYS A 121 -3.99 3.02 23.37
C LYS A 121 -5.29 2.22 23.60
N PHE A 122 -6.40 2.89 23.86
CA PHE A 122 -7.72 2.28 24.01
C PHE A 122 -8.60 2.48 22.77
N CYS A 123 -8.02 2.91 21.65
CA CYS A 123 -8.71 3.27 20.42
C CYS A 123 -9.67 4.46 20.52
N LYS A 124 -9.56 5.28 21.59
CA LYS A 124 -10.36 6.49 21.77
C LYS A 124 -9.75 7.65 21.02
N THR A 125 -10.58 8.45 20.39
CA THR A 125 -10.18 9.70 19.73
C THR A 125 -10.05 10.85 20.73
N SER A 126 -9.90 12.09 20.26
CA SER A 126 -9.96 13.28 21.12
C SER A 126 -11.35 13.53 21.73
N ASP A 127 -12.40 12.90 21.21
CA ASP A 127 -13.72 12.80 21.84
C ASP A 127 -13.85 11.43 22.51
N ALA A 128 -14.10 11.41 23.84
CA ALA A 128 -14.16 10.18 24.62
C ALA A 128 -15.29 9.21 24.20
N ASN A 129 -16.29 9.69 23.47
CA ASN A 129 -17.43 8.90 22.98
C ASN A 129 -17.20 8.37 21.57
N ILE A 130 -16.09 8.72 20.90
CA ILE A 130 -15.79 8.31 19.55
C ILE A 130 -14.50 7.48 19.54
N LEU A 131 -14.60 6.29 18.98
CA LEU A 131 -13.47 5.41 18.75
C LEU A 131 -13.15 5.33 17.26
N ALA A 132 -11.89 5.04 16.93
CA ALA A 132 -11.49 4.76 15.56
C ALA A 132 -10.55 3.54 15.50
N ALA A 133 -10.59 2.79 14.40
CA ALA A 133 -9.82 1.58 14.21
C ALA A 133 -9.48 1.36 12.72
N GLY A 134 -8.45 0.54 12.48
CA GLY A 134 -8.05 0.12 11.15
C GLY A 134 -7.16 1.13 10.41
N ASP A 135 -7.17 1.05 9.09
CA ASP A 135 -6.24 1.77 8.21
C ASP A 135 -6.29 3.30 8.33
N CYS A 136 -7.41 3.84 8.83
CA CYS A 136 -7.57 5.28 9.04
C CYS A 136 -7.09 5.76 10.42
N ALA A 137 -6.78 4.86 11.35
CA ALA A 137 -6.44 5.21 12.73
C ALA A 137 -4.92 5.32 12.93
N SER A 138 -4.48 6.42 13.55
CA SER A 138 -3.10 6.65 13.98
C SER A 138 -3.00 6.45 15.48
N PHE A 139 -2.17 5.52 15.91
CA PHE A 139 -2.08 5.04 17.29
C PHE A 139 -0.66 5.13 17.87
N PRO A 140 -0.49 5.20 19.20
CA PRO A 140 0.82 5.20 19.84
C PRO A 140 1.48 3.82 19.70
N TYR A 141 2.77 3.80 19.31
CA TYR A 141 3.57 2.59 19.23
C TYR A 141 5.01 2.88 19.67
N LYS A 142 5.43 2.32 20.79
CA LYS A 142 6.73 2.66 21.41
C LYS A 142 6.85 4.19 21.57
N ASN A 143 7.89 4.80 21.04
CA ASN A 143 8.17 6.24 21.14
C ASN A 143 7.65 7.06 19.94
N GLN A 144 6.79 6.49 19.10
CA GLN A 144 6.26 7.13 17.89
C GLN A 144 4.77 6.85 17.72
N ARG A 145 4.19 7.40 16.67
CA ARG A 145 2.85 7.04 16.23
C ARG A 145 2.95 6.23 14.94
N LEU A 146 2.07 5.27 14.79
CA LEU A 146 1.93 4.46 13.59
C LEU A 146 0.51 4.53 13.04
N ARG A 147 0.40 4.31 11.76
CA ARG A 147 -0.80 3.93 11.03
C ARG A 147 -0.43 2.74 10.16
N LEU A 148 -1.07 1.62 10.39
CA LEU A 148 -0.80 0.36 9.70
C LEU A 148 -1.97 0.02 8.76
N GLU A 149 -1.66 -0.12 7.50
CA GLU A 149 -2.58 -0.54 6.45
C GLU A 149 -2.46 -2.06 6.27
N SER A 150 -3.11 -2.80 7.18
CA SER A 150 -3.07 -4.27 7.13
C SER A 150 -4.32 -4.89 7.75
N VAL A 151 -4.73 -6.03 7.19
CA VAL A 151 -5.93 -6.76 7.63
C VAL A 151 -5.85 -7.13 9.11
N GLY A 152 -4.71 -7.66 9.56
CA GLY A 152 -4.52 -8.04 10.97
C GLY A 152 -4.69 -6.85 11.92
N ASN A 153 -4.04 -5.72 11.60
CA ASN A 153 -4.19 -4.49 12.39
C ASN A 153 -5.65 -4.01 12.43
N ALA A 154 -6.33 -4.02 11.29
CA ALA A 154 -7.72 -3.55 11.21
C ALA A 154 -8.65 -4.39 12.07
N ILE A 155 -8.53 -5.72 12.04
CA ILE A 155 -9.33 -6.66 12.83
C ILE A 155 -9.04 -6.50 14.33
N GLU A 156 -7.77 -6.66 14.73
CA GLU A 156 -7.40 -6.62 16.16
C GLU A 156 -7.74 -5.27 16.79
N GLN A 157 -7.54 -4.17 16.08
CA GLN A 157 -7.83 -2.83 16.57
C GLN A 157 -9.35 -2.60 16.67
N ALA A 158 -10.14 -3.10 15.72
CA ALA A 158 -11.59 -3.03 15.77
C ALA A 158 -12.17 -3.84 16.94
N GLU A 159 -11.62 -5.02 17.24
CA GLU A 159 -12.02 -5.82 18.40
C GLU A 159 -11.74 -5.08 19.71
N VAL A 160 -10.57 -4.45 19.84
CA VAL A 160 -10.24 -3.64 21.01
C VAL A 160 -11.16 -2.43 21.15
N ALA A 161 -11.44 -1.74 20.04
CA ALA A 161 -12.37 -0.61 20.01
C ALA A 161 -13.78 -1.03 20.44
N ALA A 162 -14.28 -2.16 19.92
CA ALA A 162 -15.60 -2.69 20.27
C ALA A 162 -15.70 -3.05 21.76
N LEU A 163 -14.69 -3.72 22.33
CA LEU A 163 -14.66 -4.01 23.77
C LEU A 163 -14.66 -2.73 24.61
N ASN A 164 -13.89 -1.72 24.21
CA ASN A 164 -13.83 -0.45 24.94
C ASN A 164 -15.11 0.37 24.80
N ALA A 165 -15.84 0.24 23.68
CA ALA A 165 -17.20 0.81 23.56
C ALA A 165 -18.20 0.17 24.51
N LEU A 166 -17.99 -1.10 24.91
CA LEU A 166 -18.79 -1.82 25.90
C LEU A 166 -18.35 -1.55 27.35
N GLY A 167 -17.42 -0.61 27.55
CA GLY A 167 -16.97 -0.20 28.90
C GLY A 167 -15.75 -0.96 29.41
N HIS A 168 -15.11 -1.83 28.61
CA HIS A 168 -13.84 -2.43 28.99
C HIS A 168 -12.69 -1.41 28.90
N SER A 169 -11.54 -1.75 29.49
CA SER A 169 -10.31 -0.95 29.44
C SER A 169 -9.17 -1.75 28.83
N LYS A 170 -9.39 -2.30 27.65
CA LYS A 170 -8.40 -3.14 26.94
C LYS A 170 -7.45 -2.25 26.14
N GLU A 171 -6.16 -2.40 26.37
CA GLU A 171 -5.13 -1.72 25.58
C GLU A 171 -4.90 -2.44 24.25
N TYR A 172 -4.73 -1.67 23.17
CA TYR A 172 -4.29 -2.18 21.88
C TYR A 172 -2.76 -2.29 21.85
N ASN A 173 -2.28 -3.50 21.71
CA ASN A 173 -0.85 -3.82 21.57
C ASN A 173 -0.57 -4.31 20.15
N ALA A 174 -0.17 -3.39 19.29
CA ALA A 174 0.08 -3.70 17.87
C ALA A 174 1.19 -4.74 17.71
N LYS A 175 0.93 -5.73 16.89
CA LYS A 175 1.89 -6.72 16.39
C LYS A 175 2.01 -6.53 14.88
N PRO A 176 2.85 -5.58 14.41
CA PRO A 176 2.95 -5.33 12.98
C PRO A 176 3.27 -6.62 12.24
N TRP A 177 2.37 -7.03 11.37
CA TRP A 177 2.50 -8.18 10.50
C TRP A 177 1.75 -7.91 9.20
N PHE A 178 2.38 -8.29 8.09
CA PHE A 178 1.87 -8.08 6.76
C PHE A 178 2.25 -9.25 5.86
N TRP A 179 1.46 -9.54 4.84
CA TRP A 179 1.79 -10.52 3.81
C TRP A 179 1.46 -10.00 2.42
N SER A 180 2.10 -10.60 1.43
CA SER A 180 1.81 -10.41 0.02
C SER A 180 2.00 -11.71 -0.73
N ASP A 181 1.02 -12.09 -1.53
CA ASP A 181 1.05 -13.30 -2.36
C ASP A 181 1.24 -12.89 -3.83
N GLN A 182 2.38 -13.28 -4.41
CA GLN A 182 2.74 -12.94 -5.79
C GLN A 182 3.19 -14.22 -6.51
N TYR A 183 2.44 -14.62 -7.52
CA TYR A 183 2.57 -15.94 -8.16
C TYR A 183 2.45 -17.07 -7.13
N ASP A 184 3.50 -17.88 -6.95
CA ASP A 184 3.56 -18.95 -5.95
C ASP A 184 4.42 -18.56 -4.73
N THR A 185 4.86 -17.31 -4.68
CA THR A 185 5.70 -16.77 -3.61
C THR A 185 4.82 -16.07 -2.56
N LYS A 186 5.03 -16.45 -1.31
CA LYS A 186 4.39 -15.83 -0.13
C LYS A 186 5.43 -15.02 0.63
N LEU A 187 5.30 -13.71 0.58
CA LEU A 187 6.08 -12.81 1.43
C LEU A 187 5.36 -12.61 2.76
N GLN A 188 6.08 -12.77 3.86
CA GLN A 188 5.59 -12.44 5.20
C GLN A 188 6.58 -11.51 5.87
N ILE A 189 6.07 -10.43 6.47
CA ILE A 189 6.85 -9.43 7.17
C ILE A 189 6.36 -9.33 8.60
N ALA A 190 7.22 -9.63 9.56
CA ALA A 190 6.98 -9.44 10.98
C ALA A 190 7.80 -8.23 11.46
N GLY A 191 7.13 -7.26 12.09
CA GLY A 191 7.74 -6.02 12.53
C GLY A 191 7.67 -4.89 11.50
N LEU A 192 8.55 -3.91 11.63
CA LEU A 192 8.63 -2.72 10.77
C LEU A 192 9.92 -2.74 9.96
N SER A 193 9.82 -2.42 8.66
CA SER A 193 10.97 -2.28 7.76
C SER A 193 11.69 -0.92 7.93
N SER A 194 11.95 -0.53 9.17
CA SER A 194 12.63 0.73 9.47
C SER A 194 13.53 0.60 10.70
N GLY A 195 14.59 1.42 10.75
CA GLY A 195 15.49 1.45 11.91
C GLY A 195 16.51 0.30 11.94
N TYR A 196 16.69 -0.45 10.85
CA TYR A 196 17.76 -1.44 10.72
C TYR A 196 19.01 -0.78 10.09
N ASP A 197 20.18 -1.25 10.49
CA ASP A 197 21.50 -0.85 9.98
C ASP A 197 22.12 -1.93 9.08
N LYS A 198 21.64 -3.18 9.15
CA LYS A 198 22.15 -4.31 8.40
C LYS A 198 21.01 -5.23 7.96
N VAL A 199 21.15 -5.76 6.75
CA VAL A 199 20.35 -6.87 6.23
C VAL A 199 21.23 -8.10 6.12
N VAL A 200 20.75 -9.25 6.61
CA VAL A 200 21.49 -10.52 6.66
C VAL A 200 20.78 -11.54 5.81
#